data_6ef0d421af6bd37ea6a21d8c4e38ae23
#
_entry.id   6ef0d421af6bd37ea6a21d8c4e38ae23
#
_cell.length_a   1.000
_cell.length_b   1.000
_cell.length_c   1.000
_cell.angle_alpha   90.00
_cell.angle_beta   90.00
_cell.angle_gamma   90.00
#
_symmetry.space_group_name_H-M   'P 1'
#
loop_
_entity.id
_entity.type
_entity.pdbx_description
1 polymer ?
#
loop_
_entity_poly.entity_id
_entity_poly.type
_entity_poly.pdbx_seq_one_letter_code
_entity_poly.pdbx_strand_id
1 'polypeptide(L)'
;LKNLIPGKINKDLIRENYDTIMRLSHSIYEGKVSSGIILGKLGSYSRNNRVANALKEIGKIEKTIFILEYASDPNLRKRIQVGLNKGEAMNNLARNIFFGKKGNLWEHELQSQIQKSSCLNIIIDSIVLWNTRYLSKAWKHHKKENPDIEEKLLEHVSPLNWEHINFLGNYSLDFETEYEEDHLRKLNIEKD
;
A
#
# COMPACT_ATOMS: atom_id res chain seq x y z
N LEU A 1 12.24 4.54 -24.09
CA LEU A 1 10.82 4.28 -24.40
C LEU A 1 10.65 3.05 -25.30
N LYS A 2 11.45 2.89 -26.38
CA LYS A 2 11.31 1.78 -27.34
C LYS A 2 11.38 0.38 -26.70
N ASN A 3 12.14 0.21 -25.61
CA ASN A 3 12.25 -1.06 -24.89
C ASN A 3 11.15 -1.28 -23.83
N LEU A 4 10.36 -0.24 -23.50
CA LEU A 4 9.27 -0.31 -22.53
C LEU A 4 7.93 -0.64 -23.19
N ILE A 5 7.76 -0.21 -24.45
CA ILE A 5 6.52 -0.43 -25.20
C ILE A 5 6.53 -1.87 -25.74
N PRO A 6 5.50 -2.66 -25.46
CA PRO A 6 5.37 -4.00 -26.00
C PRO A 6 5.39 -3.99 -27.54
N GLY A 7 5.91 -5.06 -28.13
CA GLY A 7 5.91 -5.23 -29.58
C GLY A 7 4.50 -5.33 -30.18
N LYS A 8 4.40 -5.75 -31.45
CA LYS A 8 3.15 -5.88 -32.16
C LYS A 8 2.11 -6.72 -31.39
N ILE A 9 0.90 -6.20 -31.30
CA ILE A 9 -0.24 -6.84 -30.62
C ILE A 9 -0.94 -7.78 -31.61
N ASN A 10 -1.24 -8.99 -31.16
CA ASN A 10 -2.01 -9.96 -31.95
C ASN A 10 -3.53 -9.74 -31.73
N LYS A 11 -4.11 -8.91 -32.59
CA LYS A 11 -5.54 -8.55 -32.51
C LYS A 11 -6.46 -9.73 -32.82
N ASP A 12 -6.04 -10.66 -33.69
CA ASP A 12 -6.85 -11.79 -34.09
C ASP A 12 -7.01 -12.77 -32.93
N LEU A 13 -5.93 -13.01 -32.18
CA LEU A 13 -5.99 -13.82 -30.98
C LEU A 13 -6.97 -13.24 -29.93
N ILE A 14 -7.03 -11.92 -29.80
CA ILE A 14 -7.97 -11.25 -28.90
C ILE A 14 -9.41 -11.48 -29.40
N ARG A 15 -9.67 -11.25 -30.70
CA ARG A 15 -11.01 -11.40 -31.29
C ARG A 15 -11.54 -12.83 -31.16
N GLU A 16 -10.74 -13.83 -31.46
CA GLU A 16 -11.11 -15.23 -31.36
C GLU A 16 -11.49 -15.69 -29.95
N ASN A 17 -10.96 -15.03 -28.93
CA ASN A 17 -11.22 -15.39 -27.53
C ASN A 17 -12.07 -14.37 -26.80
N TYR A 18 -12.60 -13.35 -27.48
CA TYR A 18 -13.31 -12.23 -26.89
C TYR A 18 -14.49 -12.65 -26.02
N ASP A 19 -15.37 -13.49 -26.52
CA ASP A 19 -16.56 -13.94 -25.79
C ASP A 19 -16.20 -14.69 -24.50
N THR A 20 -15.15 -15.50 -24.55
CA THR A 20 -14.67 -16.20 -23.34
C THR A 20 -14.10 -15.22 -22.31
N ILE A 21 -13.34 -14.23 -22.76
CA ILE A 21 -12.79 -13.18 -21.88
C ILE A 21 -13.92 -12.38 -21.25
N MET A 22 -14.95 -12.00 -22.03
CA MET A 22 -16.10 -11.27 -21.50
C MET A 22 -16.88 -12.07 -20.47
N ARG A 23 -17.09 -13.37 -20.68
CA ARG A 23 -17.74 -14.26 -19.70
C ARG A 23 -16.93 -14.37 -18.40
N LEU A 24 -15.60 -14.49 -18.49
CA LEU A 24 -14.73 -14.51 -17.34
C LEU A 24 -14.77 -13.18 -16.56
N SER A 25 -14.69 -12.07 -17.28
CA SER A 25 -14.77 -10.72 -16.68
C SER A 25 -16.11 -10.51 -15.98
N HIS A 26 -17.23 -10.91 -16.60
CA HIS A 26 -18.55 -10.83 -15.99
C HIS A 26 -18.68 -11.70 -14.74
N SER A 27 -18.12 -12.91 -14.77
CA SER A 27 -18.11 -13.79 -13.58
C SER A 27 -17.33 -13.23 -12.41
N ILE A 28 -16.23 -12.50 -12.69
CA ILE A 28 -15.46 -11.78 -11.66
C ILE A 28 -16.28 -10.59 -11.13
N TYR A 29 -16.89 -9.81 -12.03
CA TYR A 29 -17.71 -8.65 -11.67
C TYR A 29 -18.89 -9.02 -10.77
N GLU A 30 -19.57 -10.13 -11.05
CA GLU A 30 -20.66 -10.65 -10.23
C GLU A 30 -20.20 -11.36 -8.94
N GLY A 31 -18.89 -11.41 -8.68
CA GLY A 31 -18.34 -12.07 -7.49
C GLY A 31 -18.46 -13.60 -7.47
N LYS A 32 -18.87 -14.23 -8.59
CA LYS A 32 -19.01 -15.69 -8.70
C LYS A 32 -17.68 -16.41 -8.60
N VAL A 33 -16.61 -15.77 -9.07
CA VAL A 33 -15.24 -16.32 -9.03
C VAL A 33 -14.26 -15.20 -8.73
N SER A 34 -13.25 -15.44 -7.90
CA SER A 34 -12.19 -14.46 -7.66
C SER A 34 -11.22 -14.39 -8.85
N SER A 35 -10.73 -13.18 -9.13
CA SER A 35 -9.70 -12.96 -10.16
C SER A 35 -8.44 -13.79 -9.92
N GLY A 36 -8.05 -13.98 -8.65
CA GLY A 36 -6.90 -14.80 -8.28
C GLY A 36 -7.00 -16.26 -8.70
N ILE A 37 -8.18 -16.87 -8.52
CA ILE A 37 -8.44 -18.25 -8.95
C ILE A 37 -8.35 -18.38 -10.47
N ILE A 38 -8.98 -17.45 -11.21
CA ILE A 38 -8.94 -17.46 -12.68
C ILE A 38 -7.52 -17.29 -13.19
N LEU A 39 -6.80 -16.28 -12.70
CA LEU A 39 -5.42 -16.00 -13.12
C LEU A 39 -4.48 -17.15 -12.76
N GLY A 40 -4.65 -17.73 -11.57
CA GLY A 40 -3.88 -18.91 -11.15
C GLY A 40 -4.09 -20.10 -12.09
N LYS A 41 -5.33 -20.44 -12.46
CA LYS A 41 -5.65 -21.52 -13.40
C LYS A 41 -5.13 -21.22 -14.81
N LEU A 42 -5.32 -20.00 -15.31
CA LEU A 42 -4.82 -19.61 -16.63
C LEU A 42 -3.28 -19.58 -16.67
N GLY A 43 -2.63 -19.24 -15.55
CA GLY A 43 -1.17 -19.22 -15.42
C GLY A 43 -0.54 -20.60 -15.41
N SER A 44 -1.21 -21.61 -14.86
CA SER A 44 -0.68 -22.98 -14.73
C SER A 44 -0.40 -23.66 -16.07
N TYR A 45 -1.15 -23.30 -17.15
CA TYR A 45 -1.01 -23.86 -18.49
C TYR A 45 -0.76 -22.76 -19.54
N SER A 46 -0.05 -21.72 -19.21
CA SER A 46 0.04 -20.49 -20.00
C SER A 46 0.59 -20.65 -21.42
N ARG A 47 1.44 -21.66 -21.68
CA ARG A 47 2.02 -21.86 -23.01
C ARG A 47 0.99 -22.29 -24.06
N ASN A 48 0.03 -23.13 -23.67
CA ASN A 48 -0.98 -23.70 -24.58
C ASN A 48 -2.37 -23.09 -24.39
N ASN A 49 -2.58 -22.20 -23.43
CA ASN A 49 -3.88 -21.62 -23.18
C ASN A 49 -4.08 -20.36 -24.03
N ARG A 50 -4.93 -20.47 -25.05
CA ARG A 50 -5.24 -19.36 -25.99
C ARG A 50 -5.85 -18.16 -25.29
N VAL A 51 -6.73 -18.39 -24.28
CA VAL A 51 -7.37 -17.32 -23.50
C VAL A 51 -6.32 -16.57 -22.66
N ALA A 52 -5.41 -17.30 -22.01
CA ALA A 52 -4.31 -16.69 -21.26
C ALA A 52 -3.41 -15.83 -22.16
N ASN A 53 -3.13 -16.31 -23.37
CA ASN A 53 -2.32 -15.56 -24.33
C ASN A 53 -3.09 -14.35 -24.87
N ALA A 54 -4.38 -14.44 -25.13
CA ALA A 54 -5.22 -13.30 -25.52
C ALA A 54 -5.29 -12.23 -24.42
N LEU A 55 -5.41 -12.63 -23.14
CA LEU A 55 -5.32 -11.71 -22.01
C LEU A 55 -3.96 -11.01 -21.92
N LYS A 56 -2.85 -11.72 -22.22
CA LYS A 56 -1.52 -11.08 -22.30
C LYS A 56 -1.45 -10.04 -23.41
N GLU A 57 -2.09 -10.29 -24.56
CA GLU A 57 -2.15 -9.30 -25.65
C GLU A 57 -2.97 -8.06 -25.25
N ILE A 58 -4.10 -8.23 -24.53
CA ILE A 58 -4.84 -7.10 -23.92
C ILE A 58 -3.97 -6.36 -22.92
N GLY A 59 -3.26 -7.06 -22.04
CA GLY A 59 -2.33 -6.45 -21.08
C GLY A 59 -1.22 -5.63 -21.72
N LYS A 60 -0.79 -5.95 -22.97
CA LYS A 60 0.14 -5.11 -23.73
C LYS A 60 -0.48 -3.77 -24.11
N ILE A 61 -1.79 -3.74 -24.41
CA ILE A 61 -2.52 -2.50 -24.71
C ILE A 61 -2.55 -1.63 -23.49
N GLU A 62 -3.03 -2.14 -22.38
CA GLU A 62 -3.11 -1.43 -21.08
C GLU A 62 -1.74 -0.91 -20.65
N LYS A 63 -0.70 -1.75 -20.74
CA LYS A 63 0.66 -1.32 -20.44
C LYS A 63 1.11 -0.16 -21.32
N THR A 64 0.77 -0.18 -22.61
CA THR A 64 1.15 0.89 -23.55
C THR A 64 0.43 2.19 -23.19
N ILE A 65 -0.88 2.13 -22.92
CA ILE A 65 -1.69 3.27 -22.48
C ILE A 65 -1.06 3.88 -21.22
N PHE A 66 -0.82 3.06 -20.20
CA PHE A 66 -0.21 3.51 -18.94
C PHE A 66 1.15 4.17 -19.15
N ILE A 67 2.02 3.62 -20.01
CA ILE A 67 3.33 4.20 -20.29
C ILE A 67 3.18 5.57 -20.95
N LEU A 68 2.24 5.71 -21.88
CA LEU A 68 1.98 7.00 -22.54
C LEU A 68 1.42 8.03 -21.57
N GLU A 69 0.46 7.66 -20.73
CA GLU A 69 -0.10 8.51 -19.68
C GLU A 69 1.00 8.92 -18.68
N TYR A 70 1.79 7.96 -18.20
CA TYR A 70 2.91 8.23 -17.29
C TYR A 70 3.95 9.18 -17.90
N ALA A 71 4.23 9.05 -19.20
CA ALA A 71 5.17 9.92 -19.89
C ALA A 71 4.62 11.33 -20.10
N SER A 72 3.32 11.46 -20.37
CA SER A 72 2.67 12.73 -20.71
C SER A 72 2.15 13.53 -19.50
N ASP A 73 1.77 12.86 -18.41
CA ASP A 73 1.19 13.49 -17.21
C ASP A 73 2.16 13.61 -16.03
N PRO A 74 2.72 14.81 -15.76
CA PRO A 74 3.56 15.05 -14.60
C PRO A 74 2.84 14.82 -13.26
N ASN A 75 1.53 15.08 -13.19
CA ASN A 75 0.75 14.93 -11.97
C ASN A 75 0.55 13.44 -11.64
N LEU A 76 0.33 12.61 -12.65
CA LEU A 76 0.30 11.16 -12.49
C LEU A 76 1.63 10.64 -11.91
N ARG A 77 2.77 11.07 -12.48
CA ARG A 77 4.10 10.72 -11.96
C ARG A 77 4.29 11.11 -10.51
N LYS A 78 3.90 12.36 -10.16
CA LYS A 78 3.98 12.86 -8.78
C LYS A 78 3.14 12.01 -7.82
N ARG A 79 1.89 11.69 -8.18
CA ARG A 79 1.00 10.85 -7.36
C ARG A 79 1.58 9.44 -7.15
N ILE A 80 2.12 8.84 -8.22
CA ILE A 80 2.76 7.52 -8.15
C ILE A 80 3.98 7.57 -7.23
N GLN A 81 4.83 8.59 -7.37
CA GLN A 81 6.02 8.75 -6.51
C GLN A 81 5.65 8.90 -5.03
N VAL A 82 4.62 9.70 -4.73
CA VAL A 82 4.11 9.83 -3.36
C VAL A 82 3.61 8.48 -2.82
N GLY A 83 2.90 7.71 -3.64
CA GLY A 83 2.45 6.37 -3.26
C GLY A 83 3.61 5.40 -2.99
N LEU A 84 4.64 5.42 -3.84
CA LEU A 84 5.84 4.60 -3.65
C LEU A 84 6.60 4.98 -2.38
N ASN A 85 6.79 6.28 -2.12
CA ASN A 85 7.46 6.75 -0.90
C ASN A 85 6.71 6.31 0.37
N LYS A 86 5.36 6.35 0.36
CA LYS A 86 4.56 5.84 1.48
C LYS A 86 4.74 4.33 1.66
N GLY A 87 4.77 3.57 0.57
CA GLY A 87 5.03 2.13 0.59
C GLY A 87 6.42 1.80 1.16
N GLU A 88 7.45 2.56 0.78
CA GLU A 88 8.80 2.41 1.33
C GLU A 88 8.86 2.74 2.81
N ALA A 89 8.20 3.81 3.26
CA ALA A 89 8.14 4.17 4.68
C ALA A 89 7.45 3.08 5.51
N MET A 90 6.33 2.52 5.02
CA MET A 90 5.65 1.40 5.66
C MET A 90 6.50 0.13 5.71
N ASN A 91 7.21 -0.19 4.63
CA ASN A 91 8.14 -1.31 4.61
C ASN A 91 9.31 -1.12 5.58
N ASN A 92 9.79 0.11 5.74
CA ASN A 92 10.83 0.43 6.72
C ASN A 92 10.32 0.25 8.15
N LEU A 93 9.12 0.74 8.47
CA LEU A 93 8.48 0.50 9.77
C LEU A 93 8.33 -1.00 10.04
N ALA A 94 7.80 -1.78 9.10
CA ALA A 94 7.65 -3.23 9.23
C ALA A 94 8.98 -3.94 9.49
N ARG A 95 10.06 -3.55 8.80
CA ARG A 95 11.40 -4.09 9.00
C ARG A 95 11.97 -3.76 10.38
N ASN A 96 11.67 -2.60 10.92
CA ASN A 96 12.12 -2.19 12.25
C ASN A 96 11.37 -2.94 13.35
N ILE A 97 10.07 -3.17 13.21
CA ILE A 97 9.31 -4.02 14.13
C ILE A 97 9.86 -5.46 14.13
N PHE A 98 10.17 -6.00 12.96
CA PHE A 98 10.77 -7.34 12.80
C PHE A 98 12.30 -7.32 12.64
N PHE A 99 12.97 -6.43 13.35
CA PHE A 99 14.40 -6.16 13.21
C PHE A 99 15.30 -7.41 13.29
N GLY A 100 14.98 -8.36 14.15
CA GLY A 100 15.78 -9.58 14.39
C GLY A 100 15.95 -10.46 13.15
N LYS A 101 15.09 -10.33 12.15
CA LYS A 101 15.14 -11.09 10.88
C LYS A 101 15.13 -10.19 9.65
N LYS A 102 15.54 -8.94 9.79
CA LYS A 102 15.55 -7.93 8.71
C LYS A 102 14.19 -7.78 8.03
N GLY A 103 13.10 -7.97 8.78
CA GLY A 103 11.73 -7.87 8.28
C GLY A 103 11.22 -9.11 7.52
N ASN A 104 11.96 -10.21 7.50
CA ASN A 104 11.54 -11.42 6.80
C ASN A 104 10.73 -12.36 7.71
N LEU A 105 9.70 -12.97 7.14
CA LEU A 105 8.98 -14.10 7.73
C LEU A 105 9.67 -15.40 7.24
N TRP A 106 10.26 -16.14 8.17
CA TRP A 106 11.06 -17.35 7.86
C TRP A 106 10.33 -18.64 8.23
N GLU A 107 9.11 -18.54 8.63
CA GLU A 107 8.29 -19.70 8.98
C GLU A 107 7.96 -20.50 7.73
N HIS A 108 8.04 -21.82 7.85
CA HIS A 108 7.69 -22.76 6.77
C HIS A 108 6.20 -23.09 6.77
N GLU A 109 5.55 -22.96 7.92
CA GLU A 109 4.13 -23.24 8.09
C GLU A 109 3.28 -22.02 7.76
N LEU A 110 2.31 -22.18 6.86
CA LEU A 110 1.42 -21.10 6.40
C LEU A 110 0.65 -20.44 7.56
N GLN A 111 0.18 -21.24 8.53
CA GLN A 111 -0.55 -20.72 9.68
C GLN A 111 0.30 -19.77 10.52
N SER A 112 1.55 -20.13 10.77
CA SER A 112 2.50 -19.29 11.50
C SER A 112 2.83 -17.99 10.74
N GLN A 113 2.95 -18.05 9.42
CA GLN A 113 3.16 -16.87 8.58
C GLN A 113 1.97 -15.91 8.67
N ILE A 114 0.73 -16.44 8.58
CA ILE A 114 -0.49 -15.65 8.66
C ILE A 114 -0.59 -14.97 10.04
N GLN A 115 -0.35 -15.71 11.12
CA GLN A 115 -0.41 -15.17 12.48
C GLN A 115 0.60 -14.05 12.69
N LYS A 116 1.87 -14.23 12.28
CA LYS A 116 2.90 -13.21 12.40
C LYS A 116 2.62 -11.99 11.54
N SER A 117 2.14 -12.18 10.32
CA SER A 117 1.73 -11.08 9.46
C SER A 117 0.58 -10.29 10.07
N SER A 118 -0.39 -10.97 10.66
CA SER A 118 -1.53 -10.33 11.33
C SER A 118 -1.07 -9.52 12.56
N CYS A 119 -0.20 -10.09 13.39
CA CYS A 119 0.37 -9.37 14.53
C CYS A 119 1.18 -8.14 14.08
N LEU A 120 2.00 -8.27 13.03
CA LEU A 120 2.73 -7.14 12.47
C LEU A 120 1.80 -6.01 12.02
N ASN A 121 0.72 -6.36 11.31
CA ASN A 121 -0.26 -5.38 10.85
C ASN A 121 -0.93 -4.65 12.02
N ILE A 122 -1.31 -5.37 13.08
CA ILE A 122 -1.91 -4.75 14.29
C ILE A 122 -0.94 -3.75 14.92
N ILE A 123 0.35 -4.08 15.02
CA ILE A 123 1.35 -3.17 15.58
C ILE A 123 1.53 -1.94 14.68
N ILE A 124 1.64 -2.14 13.37
CA ILE A 124 1.75 -1.04 12.39
C ILE A 124 0.53 -0.12 12.49
N ASP A 125 -0.67 -0.68 12.49
CA ASP A 125 -1.92 0.07 12.54
C ASP A 125 -2.03 0.87 13.84
N SER A 126 -1.59 0.28 14.97
CA SER A 126 -1.57 0.95 16.27
C SER A 126 -0.61 2.15 16.27
N ILE A 127 0.59 2.01 15.70
CA ILE A 127 1.56 3.09 15.58
C ILE A 127 1.02 4.21 14.67
N VAL A 128 0.47 3.85 13.52
CA VAL A 128 -0.09 4.82 12.57
C VAL A 128 -1.27 5.56 13.18
N LEU A 129 -2.16 4.86 13.89
CA LEU A 129 -3.29 5.46 14.58
C LEU A 129 -2.82 6.44 15.66
N TRP A 130 -1.86 6.03 16.49
CA TRP A 130 -1.29 6.86 17.53
C TRP A 130 -0.65 8.13 16.94
N ASN A 131 0.21 7.98 15.94
CA ASN A 131 0.83 9.10 15.23
C ASN A 131 -0.22 10.05 14.63
N THR A 132 -1.25 9.50 13.97
CA THR A 132 -2.32 10.30 13.35
C THR A 132 -3.07 11.14 14.38
N ARG A 133 -3.38 10.58 15.55
CA ARG A 133 -4.04 11.30 16.64
C ARG A 133 -3.17 12.43 17.18
N TYR A 134 -1.89 12.16 17.45
CA TYR A 134 -0.97 13.19 17.95
C TYR A 134 -0.70 14.28 16.93
N LEU A 135 -0.49 13.93 15.65
CA LEU A 135 -0.35 14.91 14.57
C LEU A 135 -1.60 15.79 14.44
N SER A 136 -2.79 15.19 14.56
CA SER A 136 -4.04 15.96 14.55
C SER A 136 -4.16 16.92 15.74
N LYS A 137 -3.73 16.49 16.93
CA LYS A 137 -3.70 17.33 18.14
C LYS A 137 -2.70 18.48 18.00
N ALA A 138 -1.48 18.18 17.53
CA ALA A 138 -0.45 19.16 17.26
C ALA A 138 -0.88 20.18 16.21
N TRP A 139 -1.49 19.72 15.11
CA TRP A 139 -2.01 20.60 14.09
C TRP A 139 -3.08 21.57 14.60
N LYS A 140 -4.05 21.07 15.38
CA LYS A 140 -5.09 21.90 16.00
C LYS A 140 -4.50 22.95 16.92
N HIS A 141 -3.42 22.62 17.66
CA HIS A 141 -2.71 23.55 18.53
C HIS A 141 -2.02 24.63 17.70
N HIS A 142 -1.20 24.24 16.71
CA HIS A 142 -0.52 25.18 15.82
C HIS A 142 -1.47 26.11 15.05
N LYS A 143 -2.61 25.59 14.59
CA LYS A 143 -3.61 26.38 13.90
C LYS A 143 -4.27 27.43 14.78
N LYS A 144 -4.37 27.18 16.11
CA LYS A 144 -4.86 28.18 17.07
C LYS A 144 -3.82 29.30 17.30
N GLU A 145 -2.54 28.96 17.34
CA GLU A 145 -1.46 29.96 17.54
C GLU A 145 -1.16 30.72 16.23
N ASN A 146 -1.31 30.09 15.09
CA ASN A 146 -1.03 30.64 13.75
C ASN A 146 -2.23 30.39 12.82
N PRO A 147 -3.28 31.23 12.88
CA PRO A 147 -4.49 31.05 12.09
C PRO A 147 -4.26 31.02 10.55
N ASP A 148 -3.21 31.71 10.09
CA ASP A 148 -2.86 31.84 8.67
C ASP A 148 -2.06 30.65 8.12
N ILE A 149 -1.78 29.61 8.93
CA ILE A 149 -1.04 28.44 8.48
C ILE A 149 -1.82 27.67 7.40
N GLU A 150 -1.15 27.42 6.28
CA GLU A 150 -1.76 26.72 5.15
C GLU A 150 -1.97 25.22 5.44
N GLU A 151 -3.19 24.74 5.26
CA GLU A 151 -3.50 23.29 5.40
C GLU A 151 -2.71 22.41 4.44
N LYS A 152 -2.19 22.98 3.36
CA LYS A 152 -1.35 22.30 2.38
C LYS A 152 -0.06 21.71 2.98
N LEU A 153 0.41 22.27 4.09
CA LEU A 153 1.56 21.72 4.82
C LEU A 153 1.32 20.30 5.35
N LEU A 154 0.07 19.93 5.62
CA LEU A 154 -0.29 18.55 6.01
C LEU A 154 0.02 17.50 4.94
N GLU A 155 0.09 17.89 3.67
CA GLU A 155 0.46 16.99 2.58
C GLU A 155 1.90 16.46 2.73
N HIS A 156 2.75 17.17 3.46
CA HIS A 156 4.16 16.84 3.71
C HIS A 156 4.39 16.07 5.01
N VAL A 157 3.35 15.86 5.80
CA VAL A 157 3.43 15.12 7.07
C VAL A 157 2.93 13.69 6.87
N SER A 158 3.64 12.72 7.45
CA SER A 158 3.28 11.31 7.35
C SER A 158 3.18 10.68 8.75
N PRO A 159 2.11 9.92 9.04
CA PRO A 159 1.98 9.19 10.29
C PRO A 159 2.83 7.91 10.35
N LEU A 160 3.63 7.64 9.32
CA LEU A 160 4.47 6.44 9.19
C LEU A 160 5.84 6.58 9.88
N ASN A 161 6.13 7.72 10.51
CA ASN A 161 7.38 7.90 11.27
C ASN A 161 7.36 7.04 12.54
N TRP A 162 8.49 6.41 12.82
CA TRP A 162 8.68 5.48 13.94
C TRP A 162 9.95 5.78 14.76
N GLU A 163 10.77 6.74 14.38
CA GLU A 163 12.06 7.04 15.02
C GLU A 163 11.93 7.45 16.50
N HIS A 164 10.75 7.90 16.92
CA HIS A 164 10.42 8.21 18.30
C HIS A 164 10.11 6.96 19.16
N ILE A 165 10.08 5.74 18.57
CA ILE A 165 9.78 4.48 19.24
C ILE A 165 11.06 3.66 19.38
N ASN A 166 11.44 3.34 20.61
CA ASN A 166 12.57 2.45 20.87
C ASN A 166 12.08 0.99 20.90
N PHE A 167 12.11 0.29 19.77
CA PHE A 167 11.70 -1.12 19.68
C PHE A 167 12.55 -2.08 20.54
N LEU A 168 13.72 -1.65 21.02
CA LEU A 168 14.62 -2.45 21.86
C LEU A 168 14.52 -2.07 23.35
N GLY A 169 13.68 -1.09 23.67
CA GLY A 169 13.52 -0.57 25.02
C GLY A 169 12.68 -1.50 25.90
N ASN A 170 12.78 -1.29 27.20
CA ASN A 170 11.86 -1.87 28.17
C ASN A 170 10.61 -1.00 28.26
N TYR A 171 9.45 -1.63 28.22
CA TYR A 171 8.16 -0.95 28.31
C TYR A 171 7.48 -1.30 29.63
N SER A 172 7.01 -0.28 30.34
CA SER A 172 6.10 -0.41 31.47
C SER A 172 4.73 0.07 31.05
N LEU A 173 3.71 -0.71 31.35
CA LEU A 173 2.32 -0.34 31.08
C LEU A 173 1.74 0.26 32.37
N ASP A 174 1.29 1.49 32.28
CA ASP A 174 0.58 2.18 33.35
C ASP A 174 -0.90 2.27 32.97
N PHE A 175 -1.73 1.51 33.68
CA PHE A 175 -3.18 1.45 33.48
C PHE A 175 -3.95 2.35 34.46
N GLU A 176 -3.25 2.98 35.43
CA GLU A 176 -3.86 3.77 36.49
C GLU A 176 -3.88 5.26 36.17
N THR A 177 -3.02 5.72 35.24
CA THR A 177 -2.99 7.11 34.84
C THR A 177 -4.23 7.47 34.03
N GLU A 178 -5.06 8.34 34.56
CA GLU A 178 -6.17 8.96 33.83
C GLU A 178 -5.61 10.00 32.84
N TYR A 179 -5.98 9.87 31.58
CA TYR A 179 -5.67 10.83 30.53
C TYR A 179 -6.86 11.79 30.34
N GLU A 180 -6.61 12.94 29.72
CA GLU A 180 -7.65 13.88 29.31
C GLU A 180 -8.74 13.20 28.47
N GLU A 181 -9.87 13.86 28.19
CA GLU A 181 -11.03 13.30 27.47
C GLU A 181 -10.70 12.60 26.15
N ASP A 182 -9.57 12.98 25.50
CA ASP A 182 -9.12 12.36 24.26
C ASP A 182 -8.21 11.14 24.47
N HIS A 183 -7.96 10.73 25.71
CA HIS A 183 -7.04 9.66 26.09
C HIS A 183 -5.60 9.83 25.55
N LEU A 184 -5.18 11.06 25.31
CA LEU A 184 -3.85 11.39 24.82
C LEU A 184 -3.05 12.15 25.89
N ARG A 185 -1.76 11.83 26.02
CA ARG A 185 -0.83 12.62 26.86
C ARG A 185 -0.77 14.06 26.37
N LYS A 186 -0.47 14.98 27.27
CA LYS A 186 -0.20 16.38 26.89
C LYS A 186 0.97 16.43 25.92
N LEU A 187 0.85 17.29 24.90
CA LEU A 187 1.97 17.58 24.02
C LEU A 187 2.98 18.44 24.82
N ASN A 188 4.21 17.95 24.97
CA ASN A 188 5.34 18.78 25.39
C ASN A 188 5.80 19.57 24.17
N ILE A 189 5.18 20.71 23.96
CA ILE A 189 5.64 21.68 22.96
C ILE A 189 6.55 22.61 23.74
N GLU A 190 7.87 22.39 23.65
CA GLU A 190 8.86 23.33 24.15
C GLU A 190 8.68 24.61 23.32
N LYS A 191 8.48 25.73 24.02
CA LYS A 191 8.54 27.04 23.41
C LYS A 191 10.02 27.39 23.28
N ASP A 192 10.58 27.30 22.07
CA ASP A 192 11.86 27.92 21.72
C ASP A 192 11.77 29.44 21.83
#